data_f95dc6f3f29977e23b0b028335f86991
#
_entry.id   f95dc6f3f29977e23b0b028335f86991
#
_cell.length_a   1.000
_cell.length_b   1.000
_cell.length_c   1.000
_cell.angle_alpha   90.00
_cell.angle_beta   90.00
_cell.angle_gamma   90.00
#
_symmetry.space_group_name_H-M   'P 1'
#
loop_
_entity.id
_entity.type
_entity.pdbx_description
1 polymer ?
#
loop_
_entity_poly.entity_id
_entity_poly.type
_entity_poly.pdbx_seq_one_letter_code
_entity_poly.pdbx_strand_id
1 'polypeptide(L)'
;MRRLVLLASPLLGPAVWGPVADLLESRGYDVTVPAGPPTVTTPEDVLRGWLDQIPVGADTVLVPHSNAGLYVAALADARPVRGIVFVDAGLPSSRPVTPLAPAGFRSMLGDLAGEDELLPPWTRWWPAAETAGLFPDPATRAAVEREQRRLPLSYFHAEVPSPPGWAALPASYLAFGDTYSDERASAERSGWPVETLSGEHLHMLVDPVTVADALVRLMPR
;
A
#
# COMPACT_ATOMS: atom_id res chain seq x y z
N MET A 1 -7.52 11.49 19.53
CA MET A 1 -6.30 11.70 18.71
C MET A 1 -6.46 10.82 17.48
N ARG A 2 -6.29 11.34 16.26
CA ARG A 2 -6.47 10.53 15.04
C ARG A 2 -5.33 9.53 14.92
N ARG A 3 -5.67 8.28 14.68
CA ARG A 3 -4.72 7.20 14.45
C ARG A 3 -4.58 6.95 12.96
N LEU A 4 -3.33 6.88 12.49
CA LEU A 4 -2.98 6.53 11.12
C LEU A 4 -2.35 5.14 11.10
N VAL A 5 -2.83 4.29 10.22
CA VAL A 5 -2.24 2.97 9.97
C VAL A 5 -1.66 3.00 8.56
N LEU A 6 -0.34 3.12 8.47
CA LEU A 6 0.38 3.18 7.20
C LEU A 6 0.70 1.75 6.75
N LEU A 7 -0.01 1.28 5.72
CA LEU A 7 0.11 -0.08 5.21
C LEU A 7 1.04 -0.11 4.00
N ALA A 8 2.22 -0.68 4.17
CA ALA A 8 3.14 -0.92 3.07
C ALA A 8 2.65 -2.08 2.19
N SER A 9 3.00 -2.05 0.90
CA SER A 9 2.83 -3.23 0.05
C SER A 9 3.48 -4.47 0.69
N PRO A 10 2.84 -5.65 0.66
CA PRO A 10 3.45 -6.90 1.13
C PRO A 10 4.79 -7.24 0.48
N LEU A 11 5.07 -6.62 -0.67
CA LEU A 11 6.33 -6.77 -1.43
C LEU A 11 7.48 -5.92 -0.87
N LEU A 12 7.18 -4.82 -0.17
CA LEU A 12 8.16 -3.79 0.18
C LEU A 12 8.53 -3.79 1.67
N GLY A 13 7.57 -3.99 2.55
CA GLY A 13 7.77 -3.90 4.00
C GLY A 13 7.64 -2.46 4.55
N PRO A 14 7.62 -2.32 5.90
CA PRO A 14 7.32 -1.08 6.60
C PRO A 14 8.35 0.05 6.41
N ALA A 15 9.61 -0.26 6.06
CA ALA A 15 10.67 0.75 5.90
C ALA A 15 10.31 1.86 4.89
N VAL A 16 9.42 1.57 3.92
CA VAL A 16 8.97 2.61 2.95
C VAL A 16 8.20 3.74 3.61
N TRP A 17 7.61 3.51 4.78
CA TRP A 17 6.85 4.50 5.53
C TRP A 17 7.64 5.19 6.65
N GLY A 18 8.83 4.69 7.00
CA GLY A 18 9.61 5.19 8.15
C GLY A 18 9.70 6.72 8.20
N PRO A 19 10.25 7.40 7.16
CA PRO A 19 10.41 8.85 7.19
C PRO A 19 9.09 9.63 7.34
N VAL A 20 8.00 9.16 6.74
CA VAL A 20 6.68 9.79 6.87
C VAL A 20 6.08 9.53 8.25
N ALA A 21 6.25 8.31 8.79
CA ALA A 21 5.78 7.97 10.14
C ALA A 21 6.43 8.86 11.20
N ASP A 22 7.76 9.01 11.18
CA ASP A 22 8.51 9.86 12.11
C ASP A 22 8.01 11.32 12.07
N LEU A 23 7.73 11.84 10.87
CA LEU A 23 7.20 13.19 10.70
C LEU A 23 5.78 13.34 11.26
N LEU A 24 4.90 12.38 11.00
CA LEU A 24 3.53 12.41 11.52
C LEU A 24 3.50 12.27 13.05
N GLU A 25 4.33 11.40 13.63
CA GLU A 25 4.50 11.25 15.08
C GLU A 25 5.01 12.55 15.72
N SER A 26 6.01 13.19 15.11
CA SER A 26 6.54 14.48 15.60
C SER A 26 5.49 15.60 15.60
N ARG A 27 4.45 15.48 14.77
CA ARG A 27 3.29 16.38 14.68
C ARG A 27 2.13 15.99 15.62
N GLY A 28 2.32 14.95 16.44
CA GLY A 28 1.34 14.50 17.44
C GLY A 28 0.26 13.55 16.94
N TYR A 29 0.45 12.92 15.77
CA TYR A 29 -0.42 11.84 15.33
C TYR A 29 -0.05 10.50 16.00
N ASP A 30 -1.03 9.64 16.23
CA ASP A 30 -0.82 8.26 16.66
C ASP A 30 -0.62 7.42 15.38
N VAL A 31 0.63 6.96 15.12
CA VAL A 31 0.98 6.26 13.89
C VAL A 31 1.31 4.80 14.18
N THR A 32 0.80 3.90 13.36
CA THR A 32 1.14 2.48 13.35
C THR A 32 1.59 2.10 11.95
N VAL A 33 2.75 1.46 11.83
CA VAL A 33 3.25 0.87 10.58
C VAL A 33 3.34 -0.64 10.77
N PRO A 34 2.30 -1.41 10.42
CA PRO A 34 2.33 -2.86 10.63
C PRO A 34 3.41 -3.52 9.78
N ALA A 35 4.27 -4.31 10.41
CA ALA A 35 5.32 -5.07 9.72
C ALA A 35 4.77 -6.25 8.90
N GLY A 36 3.51 -6.63 9.16
CA GLY A 36 2.94 -7.84 8.60
C GLY A 36 3.53 -9.12 9.22
N PRO A 37 3.15 -10.29 8.72
CA PRO A 37 3.67 -11.56 9.22
C PRO A 37 5.12 -11.79 8.75
N PRO A 38 5.91 -12.60 9.47
CA PRO A 38 7.30 -12.89 9.08
C PRO A 38 7.39 -13.67 7.75
N THR A 39 6.39 -14.48 7.45
CA THR A 39 6.28 -15.24 6.20
C THR A 39 4.94 -14.95 5.54
N VAL A 40 4.96 -14.75 4.24
CA VAL A 40 3.77 -14.54 3.41
C VAL A 40 3.77 -15.57 2.29
N THR A 41 2.76 -16.41 2.26
CA THR A 41 2.50 -17.36 1.18
C THR A 41 1.13 -17.14 0.56
N THR A 42 0.19 -16.63 1.36
CA THR A 42 -1.19 -16.37 0.94
C THR A 42 -1.63 -14.96 1.31
N PRO A 43 -2.70 -14.42 0.67
CA PRO A 43 -3.32 -13.16 1.09
C PRO A 43 -3.82 -13.18 2.53
N GLU A 44 -4.29 -14.33 3.01
CA GLU A 44 -4.79 -14.51 4.38
C GLU A 44 -3.68 -14.32 5.42
N ASP A 45 -2.44 -14.69 5.09
CA ASP A 45 -1.29 -14.44 5.97
C ASP A 45 -1.08 -12.94 6.15
N VAL A 46 -1.14 -12.18 5.05
CA VAL A 46 -1.02 -10.71 5.08
C VAL A 46 -2.14 -10.10 5.91
N LEU A 47 -3.38 -10.46 5.62
CA LEU A 47 -4.56 -9.92 6.29
C LEU A 47 -4.50 -10.18 7.79
N ARG A 48 -4.20 -11.42 8.20
CA ARG A 48 -4.07 -11.80 9.61
C ARG A 48 -2.95 -11.02 10.30
N GLY A 49 -1.76 -10.99 9.67
CA GLY A 49 -0.60 -10.30 10.24
C GLY A 49 -0.82 -8.80 10.43
N TRP A 50 -1.57 -8.15 9.55
CA TRP A 50 -1.96 -6.75 9.74
C TRP A 50 -3.04 -6.59 10.80
N LEU A 51 -4.08 -7.43 10.80
CA LEU A 51 -5.14 -7.37 11.80
C LEU A 51 -4.64 -7.56 13.23
N ASP A 52 -3.60 -8.36 13.42
CA ASP A 52 -2.97 -8.56 14.74
C ASP A 52 -2.25 -7.29 15.25
N GLN A 53 -1.86 -6.39 14.34
CA GLN A 53 -1.10 -5.17 14.66
C GLN A 53 -1.92 -3.89 14.52
N ILE A 54 -3.04 -3.90 13.78
CA ILE A 54 -3.93 -2.75 13.66
C ILE A 54 -4.72 -2.59 14.96
N PRO A 55 -4.56 -1.46 15.67
CA PRO A 55 -5.30 -1.22 16.90
C PRO A 55 -6.81 -1.15 16.65
N VAL A 56 -7.59 -1.70 17.59
CA VAL A 56 -9.06 -1.61 17.54
C VAL A 56 -9.50 -0.21 17.96
N GLY A 57 -10.27 0.47 17.10
CA GLY A 57 -10.84 1.79 17.43
C GLY A 57 -11.42 2.50 16.22
N ALA A 58 -12.51 3.23 16.43
CA ALA A 58 -13.25 3.91 15.35
C ALA A 58 -12.56 5.17 14.78
N ASP A 59 -11.49 5.66 15.41
CA ASP A 59 -10.74 6.84 14.94
C ASP A 59 -9.56 6.51 14.02
N THR A 60 -9.51 5.25 13.54
CA THR A 60 -8.43 4.77 12.67
C THR A 60 -8.66 5.19 11.22
N VAL A 61 -7.65 5.78 10.60
CA VAL A 61 -7.57 6.03 9.15
C VAL A 61 -6.56 5.05 8.55
N LEU A 62 -6.99 4.27 7.57
CA LEU A 62 -6.08 3.40 6.82
C LEU A 62 -5.38 4.21 5.73
N VAL A 63 -4.08 4.02 5.60
CA VAL A 63 -3.24 4.65 4.58
C VAL A 63 -2.49 3.56 3.81
N PRO A 64 -3.17 2.86 2.91
CA PRO A 64 -2.57 1.80 2.11
C PRO A 64 -1.75 2.36 0.95
N HIS A 65 -0.58 1.77 0.70
CA HIS A 65 0.27 2.04 -0.45
C HIS A 65 0.32 0.83 -1.39
N SER A 66 0.23 1.07 -2.69
CA SER A 66 0.45 0.05 -3.71
C SER A 66 -0.55 -1.13 -3.60
N ASN A 67 -0.07 -2.37 -3.61
CA ASN A 67 -0.87 -3.59 -3.47
C ASN A 67 -1.65 -3.66 -2.14
N ALA A 68 -1.23 -2.93 -1.09
CA ALA A 68 -1.96 -2.89 0.18
C ALA A 68 -3.38 -2.32 0.03
N GLY A 69 -3.63 -1.49 -0.98
CA GLY A 69 -4.95 -0.94 -1.26
C GLY A 69 -6.01 -2.01 -1.54
N LEU A 70 -5.61 -3.13 -2.14
CA LEU A 70 -6.52 -4.23 -2.50
C LEU A 70 -7.13 -4.94 -1.26
N TYR A 71 -6.49 -4.80 -0.09
CA TYR A 71 -6.91 -5.40 1.17
C TYR A 71 -7.89 -4.55 1.99
N VAL A 72 -8.06 -3.29 1.60
CA VAL A 72 -8.81 -2.31 2.41
C VAL A 72 -10.24 -2.76 2.71
N ALA A 73 -10.93 -3.38 1.75
CA ALA A 73 -12.30 -3.86 1.95
C ALA A 73 -12.38 -4.90 3.09
N ALA A 74 -11.47 -5.88 3.10
CA ALA A 74 -11.42 -6.91 4.12
C ALA A 74 -10.97 -6.34 5.49
N LEU A 75 -10.04 -5.39 5.50
CA LEU A 75 -9.60 -4.73 6.73
C LEU A 75 -10.70 -3.89 7.35
N ALA A 76 -11.43 -3.11 6.54
CA ALA A 76 -12.52 -2.27 7.00
C ALA A 76 -13.75 -3.06 7.48
N ASP A 77 -13.97 -4.26 6.94
CA ASP A 77 -14.99 -5.19 7.42
C ASP A 77 -14.62 -5.80 8.78
N ALA A 78 -13.34 -6.12 8.97
CA ALA A 78 -12.84 -6.75 10.20
C ALA A 78 -12.58 -5.75 11.34
N ARG A 79 -12.41 -4.47 11.07
CA ARG A 79 -12.09 -3.41 12.05
C ARG A 79 -12.85 -2.12 11.75
N PRO A 80 -13.42 -1.46 12.76
CA PRO A 80 -13.97 -0.12 12.60
C PRO A 80 -12.88 0.85 12.14
N VAL A 81 -13.12 1.54 11.02
CA VAL A 81 -12.24 2.58 10.49
C VAL A 81 -13.03 3.85 10.20
N ARG A 82 -12.39 5.00 10.40
CA ARG A 82 -12.99 6.32 10.14
C ARG A 82 -12.99 6.67 8.64
N GLY A 83 -12.01 6.17 7.92
CA GLY A 83 -11.85 6.43 6.50
C GLY A 83 -10.50 5.95 5.96
N ILE A 84 -10.24 6.27 4.71
CA ILE A 84 -9.13 5.71 3.95
C ILE A 84 -8.43 6.84 3.16
N VAL A 85 -7.10 6.84 3.14
CA VAL A 85 -6.28 7.64 2.21
C VAL A 85 -5.45 6.67 1.38
N PHE A 86 -5.89 6.37 0.17
CA PHE A 86 -5.09 5.56 -0.75
C PHE A 86 -3.88 6.35 -1.24
N VAL A 87 -2.70 5.72 -1.26
CA VAL A 87 -1.45 6.35 -1.68
C VAL A 87 -0.82 5.52 -2.79
N ASP A 88 -0.91 6.02 -4.00
CA ASP A 88 -0.41 5.35 -5.21
C ASP A 88 -0.70 3.84 -5.19
N ALA A 89 -1.99 3.49 -5.03
CA ALA A 89 -2.44 2.18 -4.61
C ALA A 89 -3.58 1.63 -5.45
N GLY A 90 -3.63 0.30 -5.57
CA GLY A 90 -4.79 -0.41 -6.13
C GLY A 90 -6.05 -0.18 -5.30
N LEU A 91 -7.20 -0.25 -5.93
CA LEU A 91 -8.50 -0.12 -5.28
C LEU A 91 -9.19 -1.50 -5.17
N PRO A 92 -9.92 -1.76 -4.07
CA PRO A 92 -10.72 -2.97 -3.98
C PRO A 92 -11.78 -3.02 -5.07
N SER A 93 -12.06 -4.22 -5.55
CA SER A 93 -13.11 -4.46 -6.54
C SER A 93 -14.50 -4.17 -5.96
N SER A 94 -15.44 -3.80 -6.82
CA SER A 94 -16.88 -3.78 -6.50
C SER A 94 -17.52 -5.18 -6.50
N ARG A 95 -16.75 -6.23 -6.88
CA ARG A 95 -17.17 -7.63 -6.81
C ARG A 95 -16.91 -8.18 -5.40
N PRO A 96 -17.45 -9.37 -5.05
CA PRO A 96 -17.23 -9.98 -3.73
C PRO A 96 -15.77 -10.29 -3.40
N VAL A 97 -14.90 -10.32 -4.42
CA VAL A 97 -13.46 -10.54 -4.29
C VAL A 97 -12.66 -9.56 -5.15
N THR A 98 -11.44 -9.27 -4.72
CA THR A 98 -10.46 -8.45 -5.44
C THR A 98 -9.28 -9.32 -5.85
N PRO A 99 -8.97 -9.46 -7.16
CA PRO A 99 -7.75 -10.11 -7.63
C PRO A 99 -6.51 -9.33 -7.18
N LEU A 100 -5.44 -10.03 -6.76
CA LEU A 100 -4.20 -9.40 -6.34
C LEU A 100 -3.31 -8.92 -7.50
N ALA A 101 -3.59 -9.38 -8.70
CA ALA A 101 -2.97 -8.89 -9.91
C ALA A 101 -3.92 -9.01 -11.11
N PRO A 102 -3.96 -8.03 -12.01
CA PRO A 102 -4.65 -8.17 -13.29
C PRO A 102 -3.97 -9.20 -14.19
N ALA A 103 -4.71 -9.76 -15.16
CA ALA A 103 -4.25 -10.88 -15.99
C ALA A 103 -2.92 -10.59 -16.71
N GLY A 104 -2.78 -9.40 -17.32
CA GLY A 104 -1.54 -9.01 -18.01
C GLY A 104 -0.33 -8.94 -17.07
N PHE A 105 -0.53 -8.45 -15.86
CA PHE A 105 0.53 -8.38 -14.85
C PHE A 105 0.94 -9.78 -14.37
N ARG A 106 -0.02 -10.71 -14.20
CA ARG A 106 0.29 -12.10 -13.86
C ARG A 106 1.17 -12.80 -14.91
N SER A 107 0.96 -12.52 -16.19
CA SER A 107 1.82 -13.06 -17.25
C SER A 107 3.27 -12.60 -17.10
N MET A 108 3.49 -11.29 -16.89
CA MET A 108 4.83 -10.73 -16.64
C MET A 108 5.48 -11.36 -15.39
N LEU A 109 4.72 -11.54 -14.32
CA LEU A 109 5.23 -12.17 -13.09
C LEU A 109 5.63 -13.63 -13.30
N GLY A 110 4.92 -14.36 -14.17
CA GLY A 110 5.26 -15.72 -14.57
C GLY A 110 6.64 -15.81 -15.24
N ASP A 111 7.01 -14.81 -16.04
CA ASP A 111 8.32 -14.73 -16.68
C ASP A 111 9.44 -14.36 -15.68
N LEU A 112 9.11 -13.76 -14.55
CA LEU A 112 10.06 -13.38 -13.50
C LEU A 112 10.27 -14.47 -12.44
N ALA A 113 9.34 -15.39 -12.29
CA ALA A 113 9.40 -16.43 -11.25
C ALA A 113 10.58 -17.38 -11.51
N GLY A 114 11.31 -17.70 -10.44
CA GLY A 114 12.38 -18.71 -10.51
C GLY A 114 11.83 -20.14 -10.56
N GLU A 115 12.75 -21.11 -10.68
CA GLU A 115 12.39 -22.56 -10.65
C GLU A 115 11.72 -22.96 -9.33
N ASP A 116 11.91 -22.19 -8.26
CA ASP A 116 11.28 -22.33 -6.95
C ASP A 116 9.87 -21.69 -6.86
N GLU A 117 9.35 -21.21 -8.00
CA GLU A 117 8.08 -20.47 -8.11
C GLU A 117 8.01 -19.19 -7.24
N LEU A 118 9.14 -18.72 -6.72
CA LEU A 118 9.23 -17.47 -5.98
C LEU A 118 9.67 -16.32 -6.89
N LEU A 119 9.00 -15.20 -6.72
CA LEU A 119 9.43 -13.97 -7.39
C LEU A 119 10.72 -13.43 -6.77
N PRO A 120 11.60 -12.79 -7.53
CA PRO A 120 12.72 -12.04 -6.98
C PRO A 120 12.21 -10.89 -6.10
N PRO A 121 13.06 -10.28 -5.25
CA PRO A 121 12.71 -9.03 -4.56
C PRO A 121 12.16 -7.98 -5.53
N TRP A 122 11.17 -7.21 -5.13
CA TRP A 122 10.45 -6.26 -5.98
C TRP A 122 11.37 -5.29 -6.74
N THR A 123 12.46 -4.81 -6.12
CA THR A 123 13.45 -3.94 -6.77
C THR A 123 14.23 -4.59 -7.91
N ARG A 124 14.07 -5.89 -8.13
CA ARG A 124 14.70 -6.65 -9.22
C ARG A 124 13.71 -7.02 -10.34
N TRP A 125 12.49 -6.52 -10.30
CA TRP A 125 11.50 -6.78 -11.34
C TRP A 125 11.74 -5.93 -12.58
N TRP A 126 12.45 -4.83 -12.44
CA TRP A 126 12.78 -3.90 -13.51
C TRP A 126 14.28 -3.68 -13.62
N PRO A 127 14.77 -3.19 -14.77
CA PRO A 127 16.17 -2.76 -14.91
C PRO A 127 16.57 -1.78 -13.81
N ALA A 128 17.81 -1.87 -13.35
CA ALA A 128 18.32 -1.04 -12.26
C ALA A 128 18.21 0.47 -12.53
N ALA A 129 18.27 0.89 -13.80
CA ALA A 129 18.08 2.28 -14.20
C ALA A 129 16.66 2.79 -13.93
N GLU A 130 15.64 1.94 -14.06
CA GLU A 130 14.23 2.30 -13.82
C GLU A 130 13.90 2.39 -12.33
N THR A 131 14.67 1.72 -11.48
CA THR A 131 14.47 1.78 -10.02
C THR A 131 15.42 2.76 -9.31
N ALA A 132 16.34 3.40 -10.04
CA ALA A 132 17.35 4.27 -9.45
C ALA A 132 16.73 5.52 -8.80
N GLY A 133 15.72 6.12 -9.44
CA GLY A 133 15.03 7.33 -8.95
C GLY A 133 14.06 7.10 -7.81
N LEU A 134 13.74 5.85 -7.48
CA LEU A 134 12.79 5.51 -6.42
C LEU A 134 13.35 5.75 -5.00
N PHE A 135 14.66 5.89 -4.86
CA PHE A 135 15.33 5.99 -3.57
C PHE A 135 16.20 7.25 -3.51
N PRO A 136 16.16 8.01 -2.40
CA PRO A 136 16.97 9.23 -2.26
C PRO A 136 18.48 8.92 -2.13
N ASP A 137 18.82 7.74 -1.62
CA ASP A 137 20.21 7.34 -1.37
C ASP A 137 20.34 5.79 -1.25
N PRO A 138 21.58 5.25 -1.36
CA PRO A 138 21.82 3.80 -1.26
C PRO A 138 21.50 3.18 0.09
N ALA A 139 21.58 3.94 1.20
CA ALA A 139 21.30 3.40 2.54
C ALA A 139 19.79 3.18 2.71
N THR A 140 18.97 4.12 2.26
CA THR A 140 17.50 4.00 2.21
C THR A 140 17.09 2.82 1.34
N ARG A 141 17.69 2.68 0.13
CA ARG A 141 17.46 1.53 -0.72
C ARG A 141 17.77 0.22 -0.01
N ALA A 142 18.94 0.12 0.63
CA ALA A 142 19.34 -1.09 1.35
C ALA A 142 18.42 -1.41 2.54
N ALA A 143 17.87 -0.39 3.21
CA ALA A 143 16.90 -0.58 4.29
C ALA A 143 15.60 -1.23 3.77
N VAL A 144 15.04 -0.71 2.66
CA VAL A 144 13.84 -1.28 2.03
C VAL A 144 14.11 -2.67 1.48
N GLU A 145 15.23 -2.88 0.80
CA GLU A 145 15.58 -4.20 0.21
C GLU A 145 15.75 -5.30 1.26
N ARG A 146 16.15 -4.98 2.49
CA ARG A 146 16.22 -5.97 3.60
C ARG A 146 14.86 -6.49 4.04
N GLU A 147 13.80 -5.71 3.84
CA GLU A 147 12.44 -6.06 4.24
C GLU A 147 11.62 -6.69 3.09
N GLN A 148 12.12 -6.62 1.86
CA GLN A 148 11.43 -7.18 0.71
C GLN A 148 11.33 -8.70 0.82
N ARG A 149 10.14 -9.19 0.52
CA ARG A 149 9.84 -10.62 0.53
C ARG A 149 9.82 -11.18 -0.88
N ARG A 150 10.28 -12.41 -1.03
CA ARG A 150 10.07 -13.20 -2.23
C ARG A 150 8.72 -13.89 -2.09
N LEU A 151 7.69 -13.34 -2.70
CA LEU A 151 6.35 -13.93 -2.68
C LEU A 151 6.25 -15.05 -3.74
N PRO A 152 5.47 -16.12 -3.46
CA PRO A 152 5.22 -17.14 -4.47
C PRO A 152 4.35 -16.58 -5.60
N LEU A 153 4.52 -17.08 -6.82
CA LEU A 153 3.70 -16.69 -7.96
C LEU A 153 2.20 -16.95 -7.70
N SER A 154 1.88 -18.02 -6.96
CA SER A 154 0.52 -18.36 -6.56
C SER A 154 -0.18 -17.25 -5.75
N TYR A 155 0.56 -16.44 -5.00
CA TYR A 155 0.00 -15.27 -4.30
C TYR A 155 -0.72 -14.31 -5.25
N PHE A 156 -0.16 -14.06 -6.42
CA PHE A 156 -0.73 -13.14 -7.43
C PHE A 156 -1.87 -13.76 -8.25
N HIS A 157 -2.07 -15.07 -8.15
CA HIS A 157 -3.22 -15.77 -8.69
C HIS A 157 -4.41 -15.83 -7.71
N ALA A 158 -4.18 -15.45 -6.46
CA ALA A 158 -5.20 -15.44 -5.43
C ALA A 158 -6.04 -14.15 -5.47
N GLU A 159 -7.09 -14.15 -4.68
CA GLU A 159 -8.03 -13.06 -4.49
C GLU A 159 -8.21 -12.79 -3.01
N VAL A 160 -8.56 -11.55 -2.64
CA VAL A 160 -8.94 -11.18 -1.27
C VAL A 160 -10.43 -10.88 -1.19
N PRO A 161 -11.11 -11.15 -0.07
CA PRO A 161 -12.50 -10.74 0.13
C PRO A 161 -12.66 -9.23 -0.06
N SER A 162 -13.73 -8.84 -0.76
CA SER A 162 -14.08 -7.44 -1.01
C SER A 162 -15.53 -7.14 -0.57
N PRO A 163 -15.82 -7.17 0.74
CA PRO A 163 -17.14 -6.79 1.27
C PRO A 163 -17.49 -5.36 0.86
N PRO A 164 -18.75 -5.06 0.51
CA PRO A 164 -19.12 -3.77 -0.08
C PRO A 164 -19.08 -2.59 0.90
N GLY A 165 -19.02 -2.84 2.21
CA GLY A 165 -19.11 -1.80 3.25
C GLY A 165 -18.03 -0.71 3.17
N TRP A 166 -16.85 -1.02 2.65
CA TRP A 166 -15.75 -0.07 2.51
C TRP A 166 -16.08 1.12 1.60
N ALA A 167 -16.90 0.90 0.57
CA ALA A 167 -17.24 1.94 -0.42
C ALA A 167 -18.10 3.07 0.17
N ALA A 168 -18.71 2.87 1.35
CA ALA A 168 -19.45 3.89 2.07
C ALA A 168 -18.56 4.72 3.02
N LEU A 169 -17.30 4.33 3.21
CA LEU A 169 -16.36 5.07 4.05
C LEU A 169 -15.84 6.33 3.32
N PRO A 170 -15.60 7.41 4.05
CA PRO A 170 -14.88 8.54 3.49
C PRO A 170 -13.52 8.09 2.96
N ALA A 171 -13.26 8.37 1.69
CA ALA A 171 -12.01 8.00 1.04
C ALA A 171 -11.40 9.18 0.28
N SER A 172 -10.09 9.17 0.13
CA SER A 172 -9.31 10.10 -0.69
C SER A 172 -8.14 9.38 -1.36
N TYR A 173 -7.52 10.02 -2.33
CA TYR A 173 -6.44 9.42 -3.11
C TYR A 173 -5.27 10.38 -3.27
N LEU A 174 -4.07 9.91 -2.95
CA LEU A 174 -2.80 10.58 -3.22
C LEU A 174 -2.06 9.77 -4.29
N ALA A 175 -1.83 10.37 -5.46
CA ALA A 175 -1.11 9.74 -6.56
C ALA A 175 0.35 10.21 -6.64
N PHE A 176 1.22 9.32 -7.10
CA PHE A 176 2.60 9.62 -7.48
C PHE A 176 2.79 9.28 -8.97
N GLY A 177 2.82 10.31 -9.81
CA GLY A 177 2.93 10.10 -11.25
C GLY A 177 1.76 9.32 -11.86
N ASP A 178 2.06 8.36 -12.74
CA ASP A 178 1.06 7.66 -13.55
C ASP A 178 0.96 6.14 -13.30
N THR A 179 1.67 5.61 -12.28
CA THR A 179 1.69 4.16 -11.99
C THR A 179 0.29 3.59 -11.76
N TYR A 180 -0.57 4.35 -11.06
CA TYR A 180 -1.96 3.99 -10.75
C TYR A 180 -2.94 4.99 -11.37
N SER A 181 -2.74 5.35 -12.64
CA SER A 181 -3.57 6.34 -13.34
C SER A 181 -5.05 5.93 -13.46
N ASP A 182 -5.34 4.65 -13.62
CA ASP A 182 -6.72 4.13 -13.71
C ASP A 182 -7.44 4.21 -12.35
N GLU A 183 -6.74 3.91 -11.26
CA GLU A 183 -7.24 4.02 -9.89
C GLU A 183 -7.46 5.48 -9.51
N ARG A 184 -6.52 6.37 -9.86
CA ARG A 184 -6.69 7.82 -9.70
C ARG A 184 -7.93 8.31 -10.43
N ALA A 185 -8.10 7.96 -11.71
CA ALA A 185 -9.27 8.32 -12.49
C ALA A 185 -10.57 7.73 -11.89
N SER A 186 -10.50 6.54 -11.29
CA SER A 186 -11.64 5.94 -10.58
C SER A 186 -12.00 6.71 -9.30
N ALA A 187 -11.01 7.16 -8.53
CA ALA A 187 -11.20 8.00 -7.36
C ALA A 187 -11.86 9.35 -7.74
N GLU A 188 -11.40 9.99 -8.81
CA GLU A 188 -11.98 11.22 -9.35
C GLU A 188 -13.45 11.03 -9.77
N ARG A 189 -13.75 9.94 -10.50
CA ARG A 189 -15.16 9.60 -10.89
C ARG A 189 -16.05 9.33 -9.68
N SER A 190 -15.47 8.84 -8.58
CA SER A 190 -16.18 8.61 -7.32
C SER A 190 -16.38 9.88 -6.51
N GLY A 191 -15.87 11.03 -6.96
CA GLY A 191 -15.96 12.32 -6.26
C GLY A 191 -15.09 12.42 -5.03
N TRP A 192 -14.06 11.58 -4.90
CA TRP A 192 -13.13 11.63 -3.78
C TRP A 192 -12.18 12.83 -3.91
N PRO A 193 -11.71 13.41 -2.80
CA PRO A 193 -10.55 14.31 -2.85
C PRO A 193 -9.35 13.57 -3.44
N VAL A 194 -8.76 14.14 -4.49
CA VAL A 194 -7.56 13.58 -5.15
C VAL A 194 -6.47 14.64 -5.16
N GLU A 195 -5.27 14.25 -4.79
CA GLU A 195 -4.06 15.06 -4.93
C GLU A 195 -3.00 14.27 -5.69
N THR A 196 -2.26 14.92 -6.60
CA THR A 196 -1.17 14.30 -7.34
C THR A 196 0.12 15.04 -7.03
N LEU A 197 1.13 14.32 -6.55
CA LEU A 197 2.49 14.83 -6.40
C LEU A 197 3.32 14.36 -7.59
N SER A 198 4.17 15.24 -8.10
CA SER A 198 5.14 14.88 -9.14
C SER A 198 6.23 14.03 -8.51
N GLY A 199 6.24 12.75 -8.81
CA GLY A 199 7.18 11.79 -8.24
C GLY A 199 6.95 10.39 -8.79
N GLU A 200 7.70 9.44 -8.27
CA GLU A 200 7.61 8.04 -8.63
C GLU A 200 7.00 7.20 -7.49
N HIS A 201 6.76 5.93 -7.72
CA HIS A 201 6.02 5.02 -6.83
C HIS A 201 6.45 5.00 -5.35
N LEU A 202 7.69 5.32 -5.03
CA LEU A 202 8.19 5.42 -3.64
C LEU A 202 8.47 6.88 -3.21
N HIS A 203 7.69 7.84 -3.72
CA HIS A 203 7.90 9.27 -3.45
C HIS A 203 7.89 9.62 -1.96
N MET A 204 7.24 8.82 -1.11
CA MET A 204 7.28 8.96 0.35
C MET A 204 8.68 8.80 0.95
N LEU A 205 9.62 8.18 0.24
CA LEU A 205 11.03 8.11 0.64
C LEU A 205 11.83 9.31 0.15
N VAL A 206 11.44 9.90 -0.99
CA VAL A 206 12.18 10.98 -1.66
C VAL A 206 11.80 12.34 -1.07
N ASP A 207 10.51 12.60 -0.87
CA ASP A 207 9.99 13.81 -0.24
C ASP A 207 8.94 13.49 0.84
N PRO A 208 9.38 12.95 1.98
CA PRO A 208 8.47 12.57 3.06
C PRO A 208 7.71 13.76 3.66
N VAL A 209 8.25 14.97 3.58
CA VAL A 209 7.60 16.17 4.12
C VAL A 209 6.36 16.51 3.32
N THR A 210 6.49 16.62 1.99
CA THR A 210 5.37 16.92 1.10
C THR A 210 4.30 15.81 1.15
N VAL A 211 4.72 14.53 1.25
CA VAL A 211 3.79 13.41 1.39
C VAL A 211 3.04 13.45 2.72
N ALA A 212 3.72 13.72 3.85
CA ALA A 212 3.07 13.86 5.15
C ALA A 212 2.07 15.02 5.16
N ASP A 213 2.41 16.15 4.54
CA ASP A 213 1.51 17.31 4.40
C ASP A 213 0.26 16.96 3.56
N ALA A 214 0.43 16.27 2.45
CA ALA A 214 -0.67 15.81 1.60
C ALA A 214 -1.58 14.84 2.35
N LEU A 215 -1.02 13.87 3.09
CA LEU A 215 -1.80 12.97 3.94
C LEU A 215 -2.67 13.73 4.95
N VAL A 216 -2.10 14.74 5.62
CA VAL A 216 -2.85 15.55 6.59
C VAL A 216 -4.01 16.30 5.92
N ARG A 217 -3.81 16.85 4.71
CA ARG A 217 -4.88 17.53 3.95
C ARG A 217 -5.99 16.58 3.50
N LEU A 218 -5.63 15.36 3.10
CA LEU A 218 -6.53 14.35 2.54
C LEU A 218 -7.25 13.51 3.61
N MET A 219 -6.82 13.56 4.87
CA MET A 219 -7.49 12.82 5.95
C MET A 219 -8.99 13.17 6.04
N PRO A 220 -9.86 12.17 6.13
CA PRO A 220 -11.29 12.36 6.38
C PRO A 220 -11.52 13.22 7.65
N ARG A 221 -12.44 14.16 7.57
CA ARG A 221 -12.79 15.07 8.68
C ARG A 221 -13.66 14.40 9.73
#